data_e807746e803ef44a7c7090781171f7ca
#
_entry.id   e807746e803ef44a7c7090781171f7ca
#
_cell.length_a   1.000
_cell.length_b   1.000
_cell.length_c   1.000
_cell.angle_alpha   90.00
_cell.angle_beta   90.00
_cell.angle_gamma   90.00
#
_symmetry.space_group_name_H-M   'P 1'
#
loop_
_entity.id
_entity.type
_entity.pdbx_description
1 polymer ?
#
loop_
_entity_poly.entity_id
_entity_poly.type
_entity_poly.pdbx_seq_one_letter_code
_entity_poly.pdbx_strand_id
1 'polypeptide(L)'
;MQSQNSSGLEEDMRSNELAWILGKIANHLTAGDALVPGNNALPRHQRSLIGLSQEHLLERWNMLMTDLERWHDSLPLCFTPTARTRRIGSAASGFELSFDAFEQIWFDLPLCAATMQSYHQAKILLLANEPQESTAIRSTVSARLRSYRHALREVVHHAREVCGISLANSTDSLRVHSVQALFVAGQVFQERCEQEAVLELLSGIERDLGWTTRYHVAKLKDEWARGREGNHVDREEQGHDSNWFIS
;
A
#
# COMPACT_ATOMS: atom_id res chain seq x y z
N MET A 1 8.89 -30.95 24.60
CA MET A 1 8.51 -29.58 25.04
C MET A 1 9.51 -28.47 24.67
N GLN A 2 10.69 -28.76 24.15
CA GLN A 2 11.68 -27.72 23.75
C GLN A 2 11.51 -27.23 22.30
N SER A 3 10.75 -27.91 21.46
CA SER A 3 10.57 -27.53 20.04
C SER A 3 9.57 -26.37 19.81
N GLN A 4 8.63 -26.15 20.73
CA GLN A 4 7.63 -25.07 20.60
C GLN A 4 8.13 -23.69 21.03
N ASN A 5 9.16 -23.62 21.91
CA ASN A 5 9.73 -22.34 22.34
C ASN A 5 10.68 -21.72 21.30
N SER A 6 11.26 -22.52 20.40
CA SER A 6 12.18 -22.00 19.38
C SER A 6 11.45 -21.42 18.18
N SER A 7 10.25 -21.92 17.82
CA SER A 7 9.48 -21.36 16.70
C SER A 7 8.93 -19.96 17.02
N GLY A 8 8.34 -19.77 18.21
CA GLY A 8 7.81 -18.45 18.59
C GLY A 8 8.86 -17.33 18.66
N LEU A 9 10.11 -17.68 18.96
CA LEU A 9 11.21 -16.73 18.94
C LEU A 9 11.64 -16.34 17.52
N GLU A 10 11.50 -17.25 16.56
CA GLU A 10 11.84 -16.98 15.17
C GLU A 10 10.81 -16.07 14.50
N GLU A 11 9.51 -16.26 14.72
CA GLU A 11 8.45 -15.40 14.22
C GLU A 11 8.59 -13.98 14.78
N ASP A 12 8.87 -13.84 16.08
CA ASP A 12 9.11 -12.54 16.72
C ASP A 12 10.33 -11.82 16.12
N MET A 13 11.43 -12.56 15.89
CA MET A 13 12.64 -12.00 15.28
C MET A 13 12.35 -11.48 13.86
N ARG A 14 11.67 -12.27 13.02
CA ARG A 14 11.32 -11.85 11.66
C ARG A 14 10.40 -10.64 11.64
N SER A 15 9.43 -10.59 12.56
CA SER A 15 8.54 -9.43 12.71
C SER A 15 9.30 -8.16 13.11
N ASN A 16 10.25 -8.28 14.04
CA ASN A 16 11.11 -7.18 14.46
C ASN A 16 12.07 -6.71 13.36
N GLU A 17 12.62 -7.62 12.55
CA GLU A 17 13.43 -7.29 11.38
C GLU A 17 12.61 -6.45 10.37
N LEU A 18 11.36 -6.85 10.09
CA LEU A 18 10.48 -6.06 9.23
C LEU A 18 10.18 -4.68 9.83
N ALA A 19 9.90 -4.59 11.12
CA ALA A 19 9.66 -3.31 11.78
C ALA A 19 10.86 -2.35 11.63
N TRP A 20 12.09 -2.88 11.67
CA TRP A 20 13.30 -2.11 11.40
C TRP A 20 13.37 -1.63 9.94
N ILE A 21 13.03 -2.48 8.98
CA ILE A 21 12.97 -2.11 7.55
C ILE A 21 11.90 -1.04 7.33
N LEU A 22 10.70 -1.18 7.94
CA LEU A 22 9.64 -0.17 7.90
C LEU A 22 10.10 1.20 8.44
N GLY A 23 10.87 1.21 9.52
CA GLY A 23 11.48 2.43 10.06
C GLY A 23 12.41 3.11 9.04
N LYS A 24 13.22 2.33 8.32
CA LYS A 24 14.07 2.85 7.24
C LYS A 24 13.24 3.39 6.05
N ILE A 25 12.14 2.71 5.69
CA ILE A 25 11.22 3.14 4.62
C ILE A 25 10.56 4.46 5.02
N ALA A 26 10.01 4.56 6.23
CA ALA A 26 9.42 5.80 6.73
C ALA A 26 10.40 6.96 6.69
N ASN A 27 11.64 6.74 7.13
CA ASN A 27 12.70 7.74 7.05
C ASN A 27 13.08 8.10 5.59
N HIS A 28 13.01 7.16 4.65
CA HIS A 28 13.23 7.44 3.23
C HIS A 28 12.13 8.33 2.65
N LEU A 29 10.87 8.04 2.96
CA LEU A 29 9.71 8.79 2.46
C LEU A 29 9.66 10.23 3.01
N THR A 30 10.18 10.45 4.22
CA THR A 30 10.25 11.76 4.86
C THR A 30 11.57 12.50 4.62
N ALA A 31 12.59 11.85 4.05
CA ALA A 31 13.93 12.42 3.87
C ALA A 31 13.97 13.61 2.88
N GLY A 32 12.98 13.71 1.99
CA GLY A 32 12.83 14.87 1.10
C GLY A 32 12.51 16.17 1.87
N ASP A 33 11.91 16.05 3.05
CA ASP A 33 11.58 17.15 3.95
C ASP A 33 12.68 17.40 5.01
N ALA A 34 13.69 16.54 5.08
CA ALA A 34 14.76 16.67 6.04
C ALA A 34 15.64 17.88 5.67
N LEU A 35 15.33 19.01 6.28
CA LEU A 35 16.21 20.17 6.33
C LEU A 35 17.51 19.73 6.99
N VAL A 36 18.62 19.83 6.28
CA VAL A 36 19.94 19.61 6.88
C VAL A 36 20.09 20.59 8.04
N PRO A 37 20.39 20.12 9.27
CA PRO A 37 20.63 21.01 10.39
C PRO A 37 21.69 22.06 10.03
N GLY A 38 21.36 23.34 10.16
CA GLY A 38 22.23 24.46 9.79
C GLY A 38 21.87 25.21 8.50
N ASN A 39 21.03 24.66 7.65
CA ASN A 39 20.68 25.31 6.37
C ASN A 39 19.56 26.35 6.46
N ASN A 40 18.83 26.39 7.59
CA ASN A 40 17.80 27.39 7.84
C ASN A 40 18.35 28.82 7.99
N ALA A 41 19.66 28.97 8.22
CA ALA A 41 20.35 30.26 8.32
C ALA A 41 20.70 30.86 6.93
N LEU A 42 20.65 30.09 5.85
CA LEU A 42 21.00 30.57 4.52
C LEU A 42 19.80 31.19 3.78
N PRO A 43 19.99 32.26 3.04
CA PRO A 43 18.97 32.82 2.15
C PRO A 43 18.47 31.76 1.16
N ARG A 44 17.16 31.81 0.79
CA ARG A 44 16.52 30.80 -0.09
C ARG A 44 17.27 30.52 -1.41
N HIS A 45 17.91 31.52 -1.99
CA HIS A 45 18.69 31.41 -3.23
C HIS A 45 20.08 30.76 -3.05
N GLN A 46 20.56 30.67 -1.80
CA GLN A 46 21.82 29.99 -1.44
C GLN A 46 21.60 28.63 -0.78
N ARG A 47 20.35 28.29 -0.49
CA ARG A 47 20.00 26.93 -0.08
C ARG A 47 20.27 26.07 -1.30
N SER A 48 21.40 25.33 -1.28
CA SER A 48 21.55 24.28 -2.27
C SER A 48 20.26 23.47 -2.29
N LEU A 49 19.82 23.04 -3.44
CA LEU A 49 18.77 22.04 -3.60
C LEU A 49 19.21 20.80 -2.83
N ILE A 50 18.91 20.82 -1.53
CA ILE A 50 19.25 19.79 -0.58
C ILE A 50 18.08 18.80 -0.59
N GLY A 51 17.88 18.26 -1.73
CA GLY A 51 17.45 16.90 -1.85
C GLY A 51 18.71 16.04 -1.96
N LEU A 52 18.72 14.89 -1.34
CA LEU A 52 19.57 13.82 -1.84
C LEU A 52 19.46 13.88 -3.38
N SER A 53 20.60 13.81 -4.09
CA SER A 53 20.53 13.82 -5.54
C SER A 53 19.54 12.71 -5.96
N GLN A 54 18.86 12.90 -7.07
CA GLN A 54 17.92 11.90 -7.59
C GLN A 54 18.53 10.48 -7.62
N GLU A 55 19.82 10.44 -7.89
CA GLU A 55 20.62 9.22 -7.92
C GLU A 55 20.73 8.56 -6.53
N HIS A 56 21.02 9.31 -5.48
CA HIS A 56 21.06 8.79 -4.12
C HIS A 56 19.68 8.34 -3.61
N LEU A 57 18.61 9.02 -4.03
CA LEU A 57 17.24 8.58 -3.71
C LEU A 57 16.93 7.24 -4.37
N LEU A 58 17.33 7.06 -5.62
CA LEU A 58 17.15 5.82 -6.37
C LEU A 58 18.01 4.68 -5.79
N GLU A 59 19.27 4.93 -5.45
CA GLU A 59 20.12 3.94 -4.78
C GLU A 59 19.52 3.49 -3.46
N ARG A 60 19.05 4.44 -2.64
CA ARG A 60 18.45 4.15 -1.35
C ARG A 60 17.13 3.38 -1.50
N TRP A 61 16.31 3.73 -2.47
CA TRP A 61 15.09 3.01 -2.80
C TRP A 61 15.39 1.57 -3.23
N ASN A 62 16.37 1.36 -4.11
CA ASN A 62 16.82 0.05 -4.55
C ASN A 62 17.32 -0.81 -3.38
N MET A 63 18.08 -0.22 -2.45
CA MET A 63 18.54 -0.91 -1.24
C MET A 63 17.38 -1.36 -0.37
N LEU A 64 16.40 -0.48 -0.13
CA LEU A 64 15.22 -0.80 0.69
C LEU A 64 14.36 -1.88 0.05
N MET A 65 14.19 -1.83 -1.27
CA MET A 65 13.46 -2.86 -2.02
C MET A 65 14.17 -4.21 -1.91
N THR A 66 15.49 -4.23 -2.09
CA THR A 66 16.32 -5.45 -1.97
C THR A 66 16.30 -6.00 -0.54
N ASP A 67 16.38 -5.14 0.50
CA ASP A 67 16.30 -5.56 1.90
C ASP A 67 14.95 -6.22 2.19
N LEU A 68 13.85 -5.62 1.69
CA LEU A 68 12.50 -6.11 1.88
C LEU A 68 12.25 -7.45 1.15
N GLU A 69 12.78 -7.60 -0.07
CA GLU A 69 12.70 -8.85 -0.84
C GLU A 69 13.52 -9.96 -0.19
N ARG A 70 14.75 -9.68 0.21
CA ARG A 70 15.60 -10.64 0.92
C ARG A 70 14.98 -11.10 2.23
N TRP A 71 14.37 -10.18 2.98
CA TRP A 71 13.64 -10.52 4.19
C TRP A 71 12.49 -11.47 3.87
N HIS A 72 11.67 -11.17 2.87
CA HIS A 72 10.54 -12.00 2.46
C HIS A 72 10.98 -13.40 2.01
N ASP A 73 12.03 -13.50 1.21
CA ASP A 73 12.56 -14.78 0.70
C ASP A 73 13.16 -15.66 1.79
N SER A 74 13.52 -15.08 2.93
CA SER A 74 14.09 -15.79 4.09
C SER A 74 13.06 -16.24 5.11
N LEU A 75 11.75 -16.01 4.86
CA LEU A 75 10.70 -16.31 5.82
C LEU A 75 10.47 -17.81 6.00
N PRO A 76 10.24 -18.27 7.24
CA PRO A 76 9.80 -19.63 7.50
C PRO A 76 8.34 -19.86 7.06
N LEU A 77 7.97 -21.14 6.94
CA LEU A 77 6.66 -21.56 6.42
C LEU A 77 5.46 -20.98 7.17
N CYS A 78 5.60 -20.62 8.44
CA CYS A 78 4.52 -20.01 9.23
C CYS A 78 4.05 -18.64 8.70
N PHE A 79 4.87 -17.98 7.88
CA PHE A 79 4.50 -16.75 7.16
C PHE A 79 3.84 -17.02 5.80
N THR A 80 3.66 -18.28 5.43
CA THR A 80 2.92 -18.65 4.22
C THR A 80 1.43 -18.80 4.58
N PRO A 81 0.51 -18.26 3.77
CA PRO A 81 -0.92 -18.45 4.00
C PRO A 81 -1.30 -19.93 4.01
N THR A 82 -2.06 -20.34 5.03
CA THR A 82 -2.54 -21.73 5.17
C THR A 82 -3.73 -22.02 4.25
N ALA A 83 -4.51 -20.99 3.93
CA ALA A 83 -5.61 -21.10 2.99
C ALA A 83 -5.87 -19.79 2.26
N ARG A 84 -6.35 -19.90 1.03
CA ARG A 84 -6.90 -18.81 0.24
C ARG A 84 -8.29 -19.22 -0.24
N THR A 85 -9.30 -18.41 0.04
CA THR A 85 -10.67 -18.71 -0.32
C THR A 85 -11.33 -17.50 -0.97
N ARG A 86 -11.97 -17.72 -2.12
CA ARG A 86 -12.80 -16.71 -2.74
C ARG A 86 -14.25 -17.04 -2.41
N ARG A 87 -14.97 -16.11 -1.78
CA ARG A 87 -16.42 -16.24 -1.66
C ARG A 87 -17.01 -16.16 -3.05
N ILE A 88 -17.67 -17.24 -3.47
CA ILE A 88 -18.49 -17.21 -4.68
C ILE A 88 -19.86 -16.74 -4.20
N GLY A 89 -20.19 -15.46 -4.46
CA GLY A 89 -21.40 -14.83 -3.98
C GLY A 89 -22.63 -15.66 -4.34
N SER A 90 -23.37 -16.05 -3.31
CA SER A 90 -24.77 -16.46 -3.51
C SER A 90 -25.57 -15.18 -3.72
N ALA A 91 -26.20 -15.04 -4.89
CA ALA A 91 -26.91 -13.87 -5.40
C ALA A 91 -28.14 -13.43 -4.56
N ALA A 92 -28.18 -13.71 -3.24
CA ALA A 92 -29.38 -13.60 -2.43
C ALA A 92 -29.49 -12.34 -1.55
N SER A 93 -28.44 -11.54 -1.35
CA SER A 93 -28.59 -10.26 -0.65
C SER A 93 -27.60 -9.22 -1.16
N GLY A 94 -28.10 -8.04 -1.51
CA GLY A 94 -27.31 -6.92 -2.07
C GLY A 94 -26.27 -6.32 -1.11
N PHE A 95 -26.18 -6.80 0.14
CA PHE A 95 -25.23 -6.35 1.16
C PHE A 95 -23.94 -7.21 1.23
N GLU A 96 -23.98 -8.44 0.72
CA GLU A 96 -22.82 -9.35 0.74
C GLU A 96 -21.83 -9.12 -0.43
N LEU A 97 -22.19 -8.32 -1.44
CA LEU A 97 -21.41 -8.13 -2.66
C LEU A 97 -20.06 -7.40 -2.46
N SER A 98 -19.90 -6.60 -1.41
CA SER A 98 -18.66 -5.85 -1.19
C SER A 98 -17.51 -6.74 -0.69
N PHE A 99 -17.80 -7.80 0.06
CA PHE A 99 -16.76 -8.72 0.55
C PHE A 99 -16.30 -9.75 -0.49
N ASP A 100 -17.02 -9.91 -1.58
CA ASP A 100 -16.60 -10.75 -2.72
C ASP A 100 -15.50 -10.09 -3.57
N ALA A 101 -15.17 -8.81 -3.29
CA ALA A 101 -14.14 -8.07 -4.01
C ALA A 101 -12.73 -8.65 -3.78
N PHE A 102 -12.49 -9.30 -2.63
CA PHE A 102 -11.18 -9.80 -2.25
C PHE A 102 -11.20 -11.29 -1.90
N GLU A 103 -10.10 -11.96 -2.23
CA GLU A 103 -9.82 -13.30 -1.73
C GLU A 103 -9.46 -13.26 -0.24
N GLN A 104 -10.05 -14.12 0.59
CA GLN A 104 -9.71 -14.24 2.00
C GLN A 104 -8.41 -15.02 2.15
N ILE A 105 -7.47 -14.51 2.97
CA ILE A 105 -6.13 -15.06 3.12
C ILE A 105 -5.89 -15.39 4.60
N TRP A 106 -5.81 -16.68 4.90
CA TRP A 106 -5.71 -17.20 6.26
C TRP A 106 -4.28 -17.52 6.65
N PHE A 107 -3.93 -17.18 7.90
CA PHE A 107 -2.67 -17.55 8.54
C PHE A 107 -2.97 -18.27 9.85
N ASP A 108 -2.14 -19.23 10.23
CA ASP A 108 -2.29 -19.96 11.50
C ASP A 108 -1.99 -19.06 12.70
N LEU A 109 -1.03 -18.14 12.54
CA LEU A 109 -0.60 -17.24 13.61
C LEU A 109 -1.01 -15.80 13.31
N PRO A 110 -1.73 -15.11 14.23
CA PRO A 110 -2.09 -13.71 14.07
C PRO A 110 -0.89 -12.79 13.89
N LEU A 111 0.26 -13.10 14.53
CA LEU A 111 1.50 -12.35 14.36
C LEU A 111 2.00 -12.41 12.91
N CYS A 112 1.99 -13.59 12.30
CA CYS A 112 2.40 -13.76 10.90
C CYS A 112 1.45 -12.98 9.97
N ALA A 113 0.15 -13.03 10.21
CA ALA A 113 -0.82 -12.24 9.46
C ALA A 113 -0.55 -10.72 9.55
N ALA A 114 -0.32 -10.20 10.77
CA ALA A 114 0.00 -8.78 11.01
C ALA A 114 1.30 -8.36 10.30
N THR A 115 2.31 -9.22 10.41
CA THR A 115 3.62 -8.98 9.79
C THR A 115 3.51 -8.97 8.27
N MET A 116 2.76 -9.90 7.67
CA MET A 116 2.53 -9.93 6.23
C MET A 116 1.70 -8.73 5.74
N GLN A 117 0.71 -8.26 6.51
CA GLN A 117 0.04 -6.99 6.20
C GLN A 117 1.01 -5.81 6.15
N SER A 118 1.91 -5.73 7.13
CA SER A 118 2.94 -4.69 7.19
C SER A 118 3.91 -4.77 6.02
N TYR A 119 4.27 -5.98 5.60
CA TYR A 119 5.08 -6.22 4.40
C TYR A 119 4.39 -5.70 3.14
N HIS A 120 3.12 -6.05 2.93
CA HIS A 120 2.37 -5.58 1.76
C HIS A 120 2.17 -4.06 1.78
N GLN A 121 1.94 -3.46 2.94
CA GLN A 121 1.91 -2.01 3.10
C GLN A 121 3.26 -1.37 2.71
N ALA A 122 4.38 -1.95 3.14
CA ALA A 122 5.72 -1.48 2.79
C ALA A 122 5.96 -1.52 1.28
N LYS A 123 5.56 -2.61 0.61
CA LYS A 123 5.65 -2.75 -0.86
C LYS A 123 4.81 -1.68 -1.57
N ILE A 124 3.58 -1.42 -1.13
CA ILE A 124 2.74 -0.34 -1.69
C ILE A 124 3.46 1.01 -1.58
N LEU A 125 3.96 1.33 -0.38
CA LEU A 125 4.62 2.60 -0.12
C LEU A 125 5.89 2.80 -0.96
N LEU A 126 6.72 1.76 -1.09
CA LEU A 126 7.93 1.83 -1.92
C LEU A 126 7.60 1.95 -3.40
N LEU A 127 6.69 1.12 -3.93
CA LEU A 127 6.32 1.13 -5.34
C LEU A 127 5.62 2.44 -5.75
N ALA A 128 4.77 3.00 -4.89
CA ALA A 128 4.09 4.27 -5.15
C ALA A 128 5.05 5.48 -5.09
N ASN A 129 6.19 5.34 -4.43
CA ASN A 129 7.19 6.39 -4.26
C ASN A 129 8.53 6.04 -4.95
N GLU A 130 8.48 5.27 -6.03
CA GLU A 130 9.65 4.96 -6.83
C GLU A 130 10.25 6.26 -7.43
N PRO A 131 11.53 6.58 -7.13
CA PRO A 131 12.16 7.76 -7.69
C PRO A 131 12.28 7.62 -9.21
N GLN A 132 11.91 8.66 -9.95
CA GLN A 132 11.99 8.64 -11.41
C GLN A 132 13.45 8.63 -11.84
N GLU A 133 13.79 7.74 -12.78
CA GLU A 133 15.10 7.76 -13.44
C GLU A 133 15.33 9.08 -14.17
N SER A 134 16.59 9.53 -14.18
CA SER A 134 16.99 10.72 -14.94
C SER A 134 16.52 10.62 -16.39
N THR A 135 15.93 11.68 -16.91
CA THR A 135 15.51 11.79 -18.32
C THR A 135 16.69 11.69 -19.31
N ALA A 136 17.93 11.76 -18.83
CA ALA A 136 19.13 11.55 -19.62
C ALA A 136 19.29 10.10 -20.13
N ILE A 137 18.67 9.12 -19.46
CA ILE A 137 18.63 7.75 -19.94
C ILE A 137 17.54 7.65 -21.00
N ARG A 138 17.95 7.32 -22.25
CA ARG A 138 17.04 7.20 -23.40
C ARG A 138 16.14 5.96 -23.29
N SER A 139 15.21 5.94 -22.35
CA SER A 139 14.16 4.94 -22.35
C SER A 139 13.06 5.32 -23.35
N THR A 140 12.56 4.35 -24.11
CA THR A 140 11.45 4.59 -25.04
C THR A 140 10.15 4.86 -24.26
N VAL A 141 9.24 5.64 -24.85
CA VAL A 141 7.89 5.88 -24.27
C VAL A 141 7.20 4.56 -23.91
N SER A 142 7.32 3.56 -24.80
CA SER A 142 6.75 2.23 -24.59
C SER A 142 7.35 1.53 -23.34
N ALA A 143 8.64 1.67 -23.10
CA ALA A 143 9.31 1.08 -21.93
C ALA A 143 8.82 1.75 -20.65
N ARG A 144 8.72 3.08 -20.61
CA ARG A 144 8.20 3.83 -19.45
C ARG A 144 6.74 3.46 -19.14
N LEU A 145 5.88 3.41 -20.16
CA LEU A 145 4.48 2.99 -19.97
C LEU A 145 4.37 1.54 -19.48
N ARG A 146 5.27 0.66 -19.92
CA ARG A 146 5.29 -0.73 -19.46
C ARG A 146 5.70 -0.81 -17.97
N SER A 147 6.74 -0.09 -17.57
CA SER A 147 7.21 0.00 -16.19
C SER A 147 6.09 0.54 -15.29
N TYR A 148 5.47 1.65 -15.66
CA TYR A 148 4.35 2.23 -14.92
C TYR A 148 3.17 1.25 -14.74
N ARG A 149 2.77 0.57 -15.82
CA ARG A 149 1.69 -0.43 -15.75
C ARG A 149 2.08 -1.64 -14.91
N HIS A 150 3.35 -1.99 -14.88
CA HIS A 150 3.84 -3.07 -14.01
C HIS A 150 3.76 -2.65 -12.56
N ALA A 151 4.33 -1.51 -12.20
CA ALA A 151 4.29 -0.97 -10.84
C ALA A 151 2.85 -0.84 -10.32
N LEU A 152 1.93 -0.31 -11.14
CA LEU A 152 0.52 -0.18 -10.76
C LEU A 152 -0.14 -1.54 -10.47
N ARG A 153 0.14 -2.57 -11.28
CA ARG A 153 -0.39 -3.93 -11.03
C ARG A 153 0.14 -4.52 -9.73
N GLU A 154 1.42 -4.34 -9.45
CA GLU A 154 2.04 -4.80 -8.20
C GLU A 154 1.43 -4.07 -6.99
N VAL A 155 1.26 -2.75 -7.06
CA VAL A 155 0.61 -1.97 -6.01
C VAL A 155 -0.81 -2.45 -5.74
N VAL A 156 -1.61 -2.68 -6.79
CA VAL A 156 -2.98 -3.22 -6.65
C VAL A 156 -2.97 -4.63 -6.08
N HIS A 157 -2.02 -5.48 -6.50
CA HIS A 157 -1.87 -6.82 -5.94
C HIS A 157 -1.63 -6.77 -4.43
N HIS A 158 -0.64 -5.97 -3.98
CA HIS A 158 -0.34 -5.85 -2.55
C HIS A 158 -1.50 -5.22 -1.75
N ALA A 159 -2.24 -4.28 -2.33
CA ALA A 159 -3.43 -3.73 -1.70
C ALA A 159 -4.53 -4.78 -1.48
N ARG A 160 -4.76 -5.66 -2.46
CA ARG A 160 -5.70 -6.78 -2.34
C ARG A 160 -5.25 -7.80 -1.29
N GLU A 161 -3.95 -8.09 -1.18
CA GLU A 161 -3.40 -8.96 -0.13
C GLU A 161 -3.69 -8.40 1.28
N VAL A 162 -3.47 -7.10 1.50
CA VAL A 162 -3.82 -6.43 2.77
C VAL A 162 -5.29 -6.64 3.13
N CYS A 163 -6.19 -6.39 2.18
CA CYS A 163 -7.63 -6.55 2.39
C CYS A 163 -8.02 -8.01 2.62
N GLY A 164 -7.42 -8.93 1.86
CA GLY A 164 -7.66 -10.37 2.00
C GLY A 164 -7.25 -10.91 3.37
N ILE A 165 -6.10 -10.47 3.89
CA ILE A 165 -5.65 -10.81 5.24
C ILE A 165 -6.59 -10.23 6.31
N SER A 166 -7.04 -8.97 6.12
CA SER A 166 -7.99 -8.32 7.04
C SER A 166 -9.35 -9.02 7.09
N LEU A 167 -9.83 -9.54 5.97
CA LEU A 167 -11.10 -10.27 5.88
C LEU A 167 -11.07 -11.62 6.57
N ALA A 168 -9.94 -12.31 6.52
CA ALA A 168 -9.81 -13.69 7.01
C ALA A 168 -9.53 -13.76 8.52
N ASN A 169 -8.80 -12.79 9.07
CA ASN A 169 -8.25 -12.86 10.41
C ASN A 169 -8.97 -11.87 11.33
N SER A 170 -9.76 -12.39 12.27
CA SER A 170 -10.73 -11.63 13.05
C SER A 170 -10.32 -11.33 14.48
N THR A 171 -9.06 -11.57 14.88
CA THR A 171 -8.61 -11.21 16.24
C THR A 171 -8.57 -9.69 16.41
N ASP A 172 -9.02 -9.18 17.56
CA ASP A 172 -9.16 -7.74 17.81
C ASP A 172 -7.83 -6.99 17.63
N SER A 173 -6.74 -7.57 18.10
CA SER A 173 -5.40 -6.98 17.97
C SER A 173 -4.98 -6.84 16.51
N LEU A 174 -5.25 -7.84 15.66
CA LEU A 174 -4.93 -7.78 14.24
C LEU A 174 -5.83 -6.78 13.51
N ARG A 175 -7.12 -6.73 13.86
CA ARG A 175 -8.05 -5.74 13.27
C ARG A 175 -7.61 -4.31 13.57
N VAL A 176 -7.19 -4.00 14.79
CA VAL A 176 -6.64 -2.67 15.13
C VAL A 176 -5.33 -2.40 14.38
N HIS A 177 -4.45 -3.40 14.30
CA HIS A 177 -3.20 -3.29 13.56
C HIS A 177 -3.43 -3.00 12.06
N SER A 178 -4.47 -3.58 11.47
CA SER A 178 -4.77 -3.46 10.04
C SER A 178 -5.25 -2.06 9.60
N VAL A 179 -5.64 -1.16 10.52
CA VAL A 179 -6.21 0.15 10.18
C VAL A 179 -5.31 0.95 9.23
N GLN A 180 -4.01 1.05 9.55
CA GLN A 180 -3.07 1.79 8.70
C GLN A 180 -2.84 1.11 7.35
N ALA A 181 -2.71 -0.21 7.33
CA ALA A 181 -2.53 -0.97 6.11
C ALA A 181 -3.77 -0.86 5.18
N LEU A 182 -4.98 -0.96 5.75
CA LEU A 182 -6.25 -0.76 5.03
C LEU A 182 -6.39 0.66 4.48
N PHE A 183 -5.97 1.67 5.23
CA PHE A 183 -5.98 3.06 4.76
C PHE A 183 -5.05 3.24 3.56
N VAL A 184 -3.83 2.72 3.61
CA VAL A 184 -2.88 2.77 2.48
C VAL A 184 -3.41 1.98 1.28
N ALA A 185 -3.94 0.77 1.49
CA ALA A 185 -4.53 -0.05 0.44
C ALA A 185 -5.75 0.63 -0.21
N GLY A 186 -6.60 1.28 0.60
CA GLY A 186 -7.78 2.00 0.12
C GLY A 186 -7.49 3.12 -0.86
N GLN A 187 -6.34 3.78 -0.74
CA GLN A 187 -5.92 4.84 -1.67
C GLN A 187 -5.60 4.31 -3.08
N VAL A 188 -5.36 3.01 -3.22
CA VAL A 188 -5.00 2.37 -4.49
C VAL A 188 -6.22 2.05 -5.35
N PHE A 189 -7.38 1.76 -4.73
CA PHE A 189 -8.52 1.21 -5.43
C PHE A 189 -9.31 2.23 -6.23
N GLN A 190 -9.63 1.87 -7.46
CA GLN A 190 -10.47 2.64 -8.36
C GLN A 190 -11.89 2.03 -8.50
N GLU A 191 -12.00 0.71 -8.34
CA GLU A 191 -13.27 0.00 -8.44
C GLU A 191 -14.13 0.23 -7.20
N ARG A 192 -15.41 0.54 -7.43
CA ARG A 192 -16.35 0.89 -6.36
C ARG A 192 -16.54 -0.23 -5.35
N CYS A 193 -16.61 -1.48 -5.81
CA CYS A 193 -16.75 -2.63 -4.92
C CYS A 193 -15.57 -2.80 -3.97
N GLU A 194 -14.33 -2.56 -4.43
CA GLU A 194 -13.13 -2.60 -3.61
C GLU A 194 -13.11 -1.44 -2.60
N GLN A 195 -13.51 -0.24 -3.02
CA GLN A 195 -13.64 0.94 -2.16
C GLN A 195 -14.66 0.71 -1.04
N GLU A 196 -15.85 0.21 -1.36
CA GLU A 196 -16.92 -0.10 -0.39
C GLU A 196 -16.47 -1.18 0.59
N ALA A 197 -15.77 -2.21 0.15
CA ALA A 197 -15.24 -3.25 1.02
C ALA A 197 -14.22 -2.71 2.05
N VAL A 198 -13.31 -1.82 1.64
CA VAL A 198 -12.36 -1.18 2.56
C VAL A 198 -13.08 -0.31 3.58
N LEU A 199 -14.09 0.47 3.16
CA LEU A 199 -14.88 1.28 4.09
C LEU A 199 -15.60 0.42 5.13
N GLU A 200 -16.14 -0.72 4.72
CA GLU A 200 -16.82 -1.65 5.64
C GLU A 200 -15.83 -2.26 6.64
N LEU A 201 -14.63 -2.68 6.19
CA LEU A 201 -13.59 -3.17 7.08
C LEU A 201 -13.20 -2.13 8.14
N LEU A 202 -12.93 -0.89 7.73
CA LEU A 202 -12.57 0.20 8.64
C LEU A 202 -13.73 0.55 9.58
N SER A 203 -14.94 0.69 9.06
CA SER A 203 -16.13 1.01 9.87
C SER A 203 -16.49 -0.12 10.83
N GLY A 204 -16.26 -1.38 10.43
CA GLY A 204 -16.42 -2.55 11.28
C GLY A 204 -15.49 -2.55 12.49
N ILE A 205 -14.23 -2.10 12.32
CA ILE A 205 -13.27 -1.96 13.41
C ILE A 205 -13.77 -0.93 14.43
N GLU A 206 -14.27 0.23 13.97
CA GLU A 206 -14.82 1.24 14.86
C GLU A 206 -16.08 0.75 15.58
N ARG A 207 -17.00 0.13 14.87
CA ARG A 207 -18.26 -0.37 15.43
C ARG A 207 -18.05 -1.45 16.49
N ASP A 208 -17.14 -2.39 16.23
CA ASP A 208 -16.99 -3.59 17.06
C ASP A 208 -15.99 -3.38 18.21
N LEU A 209 -14.94 -2.59 17.98
CA LEU A 209 -13.82 -2.41 18.92
C LEU A 209 -13.74 -1.00 19.51
N GLY A 210 -14.54 -0.04 19.02
CA GLY A 210 -14.46 1.35 19.45
C GLY A 210 -13.20 2.10 19.03
N TRP A 211 -12.36 1.49 18.18
CA TRP A 211 -11.15 2.12 17.66
C TRP A 211 -11.50 3.09 16.53
N THR A 212 -11.26 4.39 16.72
CA THR A 212 -11.73 5.40 15.78
C THR A 212 -11.04 5.30 14.40
N THR A 213 -11.85 5.13 13.36
CA THR A 213 -11.41 5.06 11.95
C THR A 213 -12.04 6.16 11.08
N ARG A 214 -12.89 7.02 11.66
CA ARG A 214 -13.63 8.08 10.95
C ARG A 214 -12.76 8.98 10.12
N TYR A 215 -11.57 9.35 10.63
CA TYR A 215 -10.63 10.16 9.88
C TYR A 215 -10.18 9.46 8.59
N HIS A 216 -9.82 8.18 8.68
CA HIS A 216 -9.38 7.37 7.54
C HIS A 216 -10.50 7.21 6.50
N VAL A 217 -11.71 6.91 6.96
CA VAL A 217 -12.91 6.77 6.12
C VAL A 217 -13.23 8.08 5.39
N ALA A 218 -13.23 9.22 6.10
CA ALA A 218 -13.49 10.53 5.51
C ALA A 218 -12.44 10.89 4.46
N LYS A 219 -11.16 10.67 4.80
CA LYS A 219 -10.04 10.97 3.91
C LYS A 219 -10.08 10.16 2.61
N LEU A 220 -10.38 8.86 2.69
CA LEU A 220 -10.52 8.00 1.51
C LEU A 220 -11.68 8.49 0.61
N LYS A 221 -12.84 8.79 1.20
CA LYS A 221 -14.00 9.31 0.44
C LYS A 221 -13.66 10.61 -0.28
N ASP A 222 -12.97 11.53 0.38
CA ASP A 222 -12.55 12.81 -0.20
C ASP A 222 -11.54 12.62 -1.34
N GLU A 223 -10.61 11.68 -1.21
CA GLU A 223 -9.62 11.37 -2.24
C GLU A 223 -10.29 10.75 -3.48
N TRP A 224 -11.20 9.80 -3.29
CA TRP A 224 -11.93 9.18 -4.40
C TRP A 224 -12.89 10.15 -5.08
N ALA A 225 -13.52 11.08 -4.35
CA ALA A 225 -14.38 12.13 -4.94
C ALA A 225 -13.56 13.01 -5.88
N ARG A 226 -12.41 13.52 -5.42
CA ARG A 226 -11.50 14.35 -6.24
C ARG A 226 -10.99 13.60 -7.48
N GLY A 227 -10.66 12.33 -7.36
CA GLY A 227 -10.24 11.51 -8.50
C GLY A 227 -11.34 11.32 -9.56
N ARG A 228 -12.63 11.26 -9.14
CA ARG A 228 -13.76 11.18 -10.08
C ARG A 228 -14.04 12.50 -10.77
N GLU A 229 -13.93 13.62 -10.08
CA GLU A 229 -14.12 14.96 -10.65
C GLU A 229 -13.07 15.26 -11.72
N GLY A 230 -11.79 14.94 -11.47
CA GLY A 230 -10.72 15.07 -12.47
C GLY A 230 -10.99 14.28 -13.75
N ASN A 231 -11.45 13.05 -13.63
CA ASN A 231 -11.80 12.20 -14.77
C ASN A 231 -13.04 12.70 -15.55
N HIS A 232 -13.93 13.47 -14.92
CA HIS A 232 -15.12 14.01 -15.58
C HIS A 232 -14.78 15.21 -16.45
N VAL A 233 -13.92 16.11 -15.96
CA VAL A 233 -13.44 17.29 -16.70
C VAL A 233 -12.69 16.86 -17.96
N ASP A 234 -11.78 15.87 -17.86
CA ASP A 234 -11.03 15.34 -19.01
C ASP A 234 -11.93 14.69 -20.09
N ARG A 235 -13.09 14.13 -19.70
CA ARG A 235 -14.06 13.56 -20.64
C ARG A 235 -14.89 14.63 -21.36
N GLU A 236 -15.24 15.72 -20.68
CA GLU A 236 -15.99 16.82 -21.30
C GLU A 236 -15.14 17.58 -22.31
N GLU A 237 -13.84 17.81 -22.03
CA GLU A 237 -12.91 18.44 -22.98
C GLU A 237 -12.67 17.56 -24.22
N GLN A 238 -12.56 16.24 -24.09
CA GLN A 238 -12.42 15.33 -25.24
C GLN A 238 -13.71 15.18 -26.06
N GLY A 239 -14.88 15.40 -25.46
CA GLY A 239 -16.17 15.38 -26.15
C GLY A 239 -16.43 16.62 -27.01
N HIS A 240 -15.78 17.74 -26.72
CA HIS A 240 -15.98 18.99 -27.44
C HIS A 240 -15.13 19.11 -28.73
N ASP A 241 -14.00 18.43 -28.78
CA ASP A 241 -13.09 18.43 -29.97
C ASP A 241 -13.54 17.52 -31.12
N SER A 242 -14.52 16.65 -30.90
CA SER A 242 -14.98 15.71 -31.93
C SER A 242 -15.98 16.30 -32.94
N ASN A 243 -16.40 17.56 -32.76
CA ASN A 243 -17.49 18.16 -33.56
C ASN A 243 -17.01 19.11 -34.67
N TRP A 244 -15.71 19.20 -34.94
CA TRP A 244 -15.14 20.11 -35.97
C TRP A 244 -14.78 19.44 -37.30
N PHE A 245 -15.06 18.14 -37.48
CA PHE A 245 -14.68 17.40 -38.70
C PHE A 245 -15.85 16.98 -39.60
N ILE A 246 -17.03 17.60 -39.49
CA ILE A 246 -18.10 17.39 -40.46
C ILE A 246 -18.69 18.77 -40.84
N SER A 247 -18.04 19.43 -41.80
CA SER A 247 -18.63 20.46 -42.66
C SER A 247 -17.80 20.58 -43.91
#